data_763dbf42b61ac3c124de666608e0b9cc
#
_entry.id   763dbf42b61ac3c124de666608e0b9cc
#
_cell.length_a   1.000
_cell.length_b   1.000
_cell.length_c   1.000
_cell.angle_alpha   90.00
_cell.angle_beta   90.00
_cell.angle_gamma   90.00
#
_symmetry.space_group_name_H-M   'P 1'
#
loop_
_entity.id
_entity.type
_entity.pdbx_description
1 polymer ?
#
loop_
_entity_poly.entity_id
_entity_poly.type
_entity_poly.pdbx_seq_one_letter_code
_entity_poly.pdbx_strand_id
1 'polypeptide(L)'
;RIFMTSLGYTNFWGILSQQQRQIEDQEVIRAGFKMHFMFNNSVVMWDGFVPSGEMQMITSKYLRPVFHSRDYFSVDPFVQPTNQRVLISRIYVLLNLQFLTLRQHSRRTGITNA
;
A
#
# COMPACT_ATOMS: atom_id res chain seq x y z
N ARG A 1 -5.48 -8.59 2.31
CA ARG A 1 -6.04 -7.39 1.67
C ARG A 1 -5.94 -7.51 0.16
N ILE A 2 -6.92 -6.99 -0.54
CA ILE A 2 -7.00 -7.02 -2.01
C ILE A 2 -6.96 -5.56 -2.48
N PHE A 3 -6.02 -5.25 -3.36
CA PHE A 3 -5.87 -3.93 -3.97
C PHE A 3 -6.15 -4.02 -5.47
N MET A 4 -6.88 -3.06 -5.99
CA MET A 4 -7.21 -2.97 -7.42
C MET A 4 -7.34 -1.51 -7.85
N THR A 5 -7.44 -1.28 -9.15
CA THR A 5 -7.71 0.05 -9.70
C THR A 5 -9.11 0.55 -9.29
N SER A 6 -9.35 1.86 -9.37
CA SER A 6 -10.66 2.44 -9.06
C SER A 6 -11.77 1.87 -9.97
N LEU A 7 -11.46 1.68 -11.25
CA LEU A 7 -12.41 1.10 -12.22
C LEU A 7 -12.69 -0.37 -11.90
N GLY A 8 -11.64 -1.16 -11.60
CA GLY A 8 -11.79 -2.56 -11.18
C GLY A 8 -12.61 -2.69 -9.90
N TYR A 9 -12.39 -1.80 -8.94
CA TYR A 9 -13.16 -1.74 -7.71
C TYR A 9 -14.64 -1.46 -7.96
N THR A 10 -14.96 -0.48 -8.80
CA THR A 10 -16.35 -0.12 -9.13
C THR A 10 -17.06 -1.26 -9.86
N ASN A 11 -16.40 -1.90 -10.81
CA ASN A 11 -16.96 -3.03 -11.54
C ASN A 11 -17.19 -4.23 -10.62
N PHE A 12 -16.24 -4.53 -9.74
CA PHE A 12 -16.37 -5.61 -8.77
C PHE A 12 -17.49 -5.33 -7.76
N TRP A 13 -17.60 -4.08 -7.30
CA TRP A 13 -18.70 -3.63 -6.45
C TRP A 13 -20.06 -3.81 -7.12
N GLY A 14 -20.15 -3.51 -8.42
CA GLY A 14 -21.39 -3.68 -9.20
C GLY A 14 -21.83 -5.13 -9.35
N ILE A 15 -20.88 -6.07 -9.39
CA ILE A 15 -21.16 -7.52 -9.52
C ILE A 15 -21.68 -8.10 -8.19
N LEU A 16 -21.23 -7.59 -7.06
CA LEU A 16 -21.66 -8.07 -5.75
C LEU A 16 -23.12 -7.70 -5.46
N SER A 17 -23.89 -8.67 -4.98
CA SER A 17 -25.24 -8.42 -4.48
C SER A 17 -25.18 -7.50 -3.25
N GLN A 18 -26.26 -6.77 -2.98
CA GLN A 18 -26.33 -5.88 -1.81
C GLN A 18 -26.09 -6.61 -0.48
N GLN A 19 -26.47 -7.87 -0.38
CA GLN A 19 -26.25 -8.71 0.80
C GLN A 19 -24.78 -9.11 1.01
N GLN A 20 -23.97 -9.08 -0.05
CA GLN A 20 -22.54 -9.40 0.00
C GLN A 20 -21.66 -8.17 0.24
N ARG A 21 -22.23 -6.99 0.20
CA ARG A 21 -21.54 -5.72 0.44
C ARG A 21 -21.43 -5.45 1.95
N GLN A 22 -20.65 -6.23 2.65
CA GLN A 22 -20.39 -5.98 4.06
C GLN A 22 -19.29 -4.92 4.20
N ILE A 23 -19.61 -3.85 4.90
CA ILE A 23 -18.71 -2.72 5.12
C ILE A 23 -18.43 -2.67 6.62
N GLU A 24 -17.44 -3.38 7.13
CA GLU A 24 -16.96 -3.10 8.48
C GLU A 24 -15.61 -3.78 8.75
N ASP A 25 -14.55 -3.00 8.57
CA ASP A 25 -13.28 -3.24 9.23
C ASP A 25 -12.84 -1.93 9.88
N GLN A 26 -12.98 -1.83 11.20
CA GLN A 26 -12.65 -0.63 11.95
C GLN A 26 -11.16 -0.24 11.82
N GLU A 27 -10.25 -1.20 11.63
CA GLU A 27 -8.83 -0.92 11.43
C GLU A 27 -8.58 -0.17 10.12
N VAL A 28 -9.27 -0.56 9.05
CA VAL A 28 -9.14 0.09 7.74
C VAL A 28 -9.73 1.50 7.76
N ILE A 29 -10.84 1.69 8.46
CA ILE A 29 -11.43 3.02 8.66
C ILE A 29 -10.48 3.92 9.45
N ARG A 30 -9.86 3.43 10.50
CA ARG A 30 -8.84 4.17 11.29
C ARG A 30 -7.61 4.53 10.47
N ALA A 31 -7.22 3.69 9.53
CA ALA A 31 -6.14 3.98 8.58
C ALA A 31 -6.49 5.02 7.50
N GLY A 32 -7.71 5.56 7.51
CA GLY A 32 -8.14 6.62 6.58
C GLY A 32 -8.77 6.14 5.27
N PHE A 33 -8.96 4.84 5.10
CA PHE A 33 -9.64 4.29 3.92
C PHE A 33 -11.16 4.28 4.13
N LYS A 34 -11.86 5.23 3.55
CA LYS A 34 -13.32 5.41 3.73
C LYS A 34 -14.19 4.50 2.85
N MET A 35 -13.63 3.93 1.78
CA MET A 35 -14.37 3.07 0.85
C MET A 35 -13.66 1.72 0.72
N HIS A 36 -14.22 0.71 1.34
CA HIS A 36 -13.78 -0.67 1.23
C HIS A 36 -14.98 -1.60 1.44
N PHE A 37 -14.86 -2.82 0.98
CA PHE A 37 -15.81 -3.89 1.26
C PHE A 37 -15.08 -5.20 1.53
N MET A 38 -15.78 -6.13 2.16
CA MET A 38 -15.25 -7.44 2.49
C MET A 38 -15.63 -8.45 1.42
N PHE A 39 -14.64 -9.21 0.95
CA PHE A 39 -14.84 -10.34 0.08
C PHE A 39 -14.01 -11.52 0.57
N ASN A 40 -14.65 -12.66 0.85
CA ASN A 40 -13.99 -13.87 1.36
C ASN A 40 -13.03 -13.58 2.53
N ASN A 41 -13.52 -12.86 3.54
CA ASN A 41 -12.77 -12.45 4.73
C ASN A 41 -11.53 -11.58 4.44
N SER A 42 -11.48 -10.94 3.29
CA SER A 42 -10.42 -10.01 2.90
C SER A 42 -10.99 -8.65 2.55
N VAL A 43 -10.35 -7.61 3.03
CA VAL A 43 -10.72 -6.23 2.69
C VAL A 43 -10.31 -5.95 1.26
N VAL A 44 -11.25 -5.47 0.46
CA VAL A 44 -11.03 -5.00 -0.92
C VAL A 44 -11.03 -3.47 -0.91
N MET A 45 -10.02 -2.89 -1.50
CA MET A 45 -9.87 -1.44 -1.62
C MET A 45 -9.22 -1.07 -2.94
N TRP A 46 -9.44 0.16 -3.37
CA TRP A 46 -8.75 0.68 -4.56
C TRP A 46 -7.49 1.45 -4.17
N ASP A 47 -6.50 1.42 -5.05
CA ASP A 47 -5.25 2.17 -4.91
C ASP A 47 -4.83 2.68 -6.29
N GLY A 48 -4.49 3.97 -6.35
CA GLY A 48 -4.06 4.63 -7.59
C GLY A 48 -2.71 4.17 -8.13
N PHE A 49 -1.92 3.47 -7.32
CA PHE A 49 -0.62 2.91 -7.74
C PHE A 49 -0.72 1.51 -8.34
N VAL A 50 -1.89 0.88 -8.28
CA VAL A 50 -2.09 -0.42 -8.92
C VAL A 50 -2.24 -0.21 -10.43
N PRO A 51 -1.43 -0.90 -11.26
CA PRO A 51 -1.54 -0.81 -12.70
C PRO A 51 -2.91 -1.24 -13.23
N SER A 52 -3.36 -0.61 -14.32
CA SER A 52 -4.64 -0.97 -14.96
C SER A 52 -4.65 -2.44 -15.37
N GLY A 53 -5.79 -3.09 -15.15
CA GLY A 53 -5.96 -4.52 -15.45
C GLY A 53 -5.30 -5.47 -14.46
N GLU A 54 -4.89 -4.97 -13.30
CA GLU A 54 -4.27 -5.77 -12.25
C GLU A 54 -5.06 -5.78 -10.95
N MET A 55 -4.92 -6.87 -10.22
CA MET A 55 -5.37 -7.05 -8.84
C MET A 55 -4.23 -7.63 -8.03
N GLN A 56 -3.95 -7.04 -6.89
CA GLN A 56 -2.89 -7.48 -5.99
C GLN A 56 -3.50 -7.96 -4.67
N MET A 57 -3.16 -9.17 -4.27
CA MET A 57 -3.59 -9.75 -3.00
C MET A 57 -2.38 -9.86 -2.08
N ILE A 58 -2.40 -9.09 -0.99
CA ILE A 58 -1.27 -8.95 -0.08
C ILE A 58 -1.68 -9.37 1.33
N THR A 59 -0.93 -10.30 1.89
CA THR A 59 -1.09 -10.73 3.29
C THR A 59 -0.08 -9.97 4.16
N SER A 60 -0.55 -8.96 4.87
CA SER A 60 0.30 -8.06 5.66
C SER A 60 1.15 -8.76 6.72
N LYS A 61 0.71 -9.92 7.23
CA LYS A 61 1.46 -10.74 8.19
C LYS A 61 2.86 -11.16 7.67
N TYR A 62 3.01 -11.33 6.35
CA TYR A 62 4.24 -11.79 5.71
C TYR A 62 4.99 -10.68 4.99
N LEU A 63 4.63 -9.43 5.28
CA LEU A 63 5.27 -8.25 4.75
C LEU A 63 5.93 -7.50 5.90
N ARG A 64 7.23 -7.24 5.81
CA ARG A 64 7.98 -6.52 6.84
C ARG A 64 8.80 -5.38 6.24
N PRO A 65 8.66 -4.16 6.74
CA PRO A 65 9.62 -3.12 6.46
C PRO A 65 10.92 -3.44 7.23
N VAL A 66 12.05 -3.37 6.55
CA VAL A 66 13.38 -3.56 7.13
C VAL A 66 14.13 -2.25 6.99
N PHE A 67 14.66 -1.76 8.08
CA PHE A 67 15.42 -0.51 8.13
C PHE A 67 16.90 -0.81 8.35
N HIS A 68 17.75 -0.04 7.72
CA HIS A 68 19.19 -0.12 7.97
C HIS A 68 19.52 0.47 9.34
N SER A 69 20.38 -0.22 10.12
CA SER A 69 20.64 0.16 11.52
C SER A 69 21.36 1.52 11.68
N ARG A 70 22.14 1.93 10.69
CA ARG A 70 22.86 3.22 10.72
C ARG A 70 22.04 4.38 10.16
N ASP A 71 21.21 4.10 9.15
CA ASP A 71 20.52 5.12 8.36
C ASP A 71 19.01 5.08 8.60
N TYR A 72 18.61 4.92 9.84
CA TYR A 72 17.24 5.06 10.30
C TYR A 72 17.01 6.46 10.83
N PHE A 73 16.56 7.36 9.95
CA PHE A 73 16.41 8.78 10.24
C PHE A 73 17.68 9.43 10.78
N SER A 74 18.85 9.04 10.24
CA SER A 74 20.11 9.67 10.59
C SER A 74 20.16 11.09 10.01
N VAL A 75 20.64 12.04 10.82
CA VAL A 75 20.72 13.45 10.47
C VAL A 75 22.18 13.84 10.32
N ASP A 76 22.56 14.37 9.16
CA ASP A 76 23.89 14.94 8.97
C ASP A 76 24.03 16.27 9.74
N PRO A 77 25.26 16.59 10.22
CA PRO A 77 25.52 17.91 10.78
C PRO A 77 25.25 19.01 9.75
N PHE A 78 24.85 20.17 10.24
CA PHE A 78 24.64 21.35 9.39
C PHE A 78 25.93 21.75 8.70
N VAL A 79 25.89 21.83 7.38
CA VAL A 79 27.02 22.28 6.54
C VAL A 79 26.61 23.55 5.80
N GLN A 80 27.49 24.55 5.80
CA GLN A 80 27.30 25.77 5.01
C GLN A 80 28.02 25.62 3.66
N PRO A 81 27.32 25.65 2.52
CA PRO A 81 27.92 25.67 1.20
C PRO A 81 28.75 26.95 1.00
N THR A 82 29.85 26.85 0.26
CA THR A 82 30.82 27.94 0.06
C THR A 82 30.20 29.19 -0.60
N ASN A 83 29.16 28.99 -1.41
CA ASN A 83 28.55 30.07 -2.22
C ASN A 83 27.22 30.60 -1.68
N GLN A 84 26.77 30.13 -0.52
CA GLN A 84 25.46 30.51 0.01
C GLN A 84 25.50 30.64 1.53
N ARG A 85 24.80 31.65 2.07
CA ARG A 85 24.61 31.82 3.52
C ARG A 85 23.41 31.00 4.03
N VAL A 86 23.42 29.68 3.73
CA VAL A 86 22.35 28.76 4.13
C VAL A 86 22.99 27.59 4.87
N LEU A 87 22.36 27.12 5.91
CA LEU A 87 22.74 25.87 6.58
C LEU A 87 21.91 24.72 6.00
N ILE A 88 22.59 23.70 5.49
CA ILE A 88 21.94 22.51 4.91
C ILE A 88 22.24 21.31 5.82
N SER A 89 21.19 20.59 6.18
CA SER A 89 21.30 19.29 6.81
C SER A 89 20.46 18.30 5.99
N ARG A 90 20.88 17.02 5.98
CA ARG A 90 20.19 15.96 5.26
C ARG A 90 19.74 14.90 6.24
N ILE A 91 18.54 14.40 6.02
CA ILE A 91 17.98 13.25 6.76
C ILE A 91 18.00 12.06 5.83
N TYR A 92 18.61 10.97 6.27
CA TYR A 92 18.69 9.72 5.52
C TYR A 92 17.82 8.66 6.16
N VAL A 93 17.11 7.95 5.30
CA VAL A 93 16.40 6.73 5.67
C VAL A 93 16.67 5.68 4.59
N LEU A 94 17.29 4.57 4.98
CA LEU A 94 17.43 3.39 4.13
C LEU A 94 16.44 2.34 4.61
N LEU A 95 15.48 2.04 3.77
CA LEU A 95 14.46 1.02 4.05
C LEU A 95 14.29 0.09 2.85
N ASN A 96 13.90 -1.14 3.14
CA ASN A 96 13.50 -2.12 2.14
C ASN A 96 12.23 -2.84 2.61
N LEU A 97 11.49 -3.42 1.68
CA LEU A 97 10.31 -4.21 1.96
C LEU A 97 10.62 -5.68 1.74
N GLN A 98 10.55 -6.46 2.80
CA GLN A 98 10.83 -7.88 2.77
C GLN A 98 9.53 -8.70 2.72
N PHE A 99 9.45 -9.61 1.74
CA PHE A 99 8.43 -10.63 1.68
C PHE A 99 8.95 -11.91 2.34
N LEU A 100 8.36 -12.30 3.46
CA LEU A 100 8.78 -13.50 4.18
C LEU A 100 8.38 -14.78 3.44
N THR A 101 7.23 -14.77 2.77
CA THR A 101 6.70 -15.93 2.05
C THR A 101 5.93 -15.47 0.83
N LEU A 102 6.50 -15.65 -0.36
CA LEU A 102 5.87 -15.24 -1.61
C LEU A 102 4.56 -15.99 -1.91
N ARG A 103 4.43 -17.23 -1.46
CA ARG A 103 3.22 -18.05 -1.65
C ARG A 103 1.96 -17.46 -1.02
N GLN A 104 2.10 -16.52 -0.09
CA GLN A 104 0.99 -15.86 0.60
C GLN A 104 0.57 -14.55 -0.06
N HIS A 105 1.21 -14.23 -1.18
CA HIS A 105 0.89 -13.07 -1.99
C HIS A 105 0.53 -13.54 -3.39
N SER A 106 -0.39 -12.85 -4.05
CA SER A 106 -0.72 -13.14 -5.44
C SER A 106 -0.99 -11.87 -6.22
N ARG A 107 -0.76 -11.95 -7.51
CA ARG A 107 -1.05 -10.90 -8.48
C ARG A 107 -1.84 -11.52 -9.63
N ARG A 108 -2.97 -10.93 -9.96
CA ARG A 108 -3.76 -11.26 -11.13
C ARG A 108 -3.59 -10.15 -12.16
N THR A 109 -3.25 -10.53 -13.38
CA THR A 109 -3.11 -9.63 -14.53
C THR A 109 -4.12 -9.99 -15.61
N GLY A 110 -4.34 -9.10 -16.57
CA GLY A 110 -5.23 -9.34 -17.70
C GLY A 110 -6.71 -9.30 -17.34
N ILE A 111 -7.07 -8.46 -16.34
CA ILE A 111 -8.48 -8.18 -16.02
C ILE A 111 -8.97 -7.16 -17.05
N THR A 112 -9.75 -7.63 -18.02
CA THR A 112 -10.40 -6.78 -19.03
C THR A 112 -11.51 -5.97 -18.35
N ASN A 113 -11.64 -4.69 -18.72
CA ASN A 113 -12.61 -3.73 -18.13
C ASN A 113 -12.34 -3.36 -16.66
N ALA A 114 -11.07 -3.42 -16.23
CA ALA A 114 -10.65 -2.96 -14.91
C ALA A 114 -9.90 -1.62 -15.00
#